data_d174245d08daf4e2c938de47b9577138
#
_entry.id   d174245d08daf4e2c938de47b9577138
#
_cell.length_a   1.000
_cell.length_b   1.000
_cell.length_c   1.000
_cell.angle_alpha   90.00
_cell.angle_beta   90.00
_cell.angle_gamma   90.00
#
_symmetry.space_group_name_H-M   'P 1'
#
loop_
_entity.id
_entity.type
_entity.pdbx_description
1 polymer ?
#
loop_
_entity_poly.entity_id
_entity_poly.type
_entity_poly.pdbx_seq_one_letter_code
_entity_poly.pdbx_strand_id
1 'polypeptide(L)'
;MTPDSTNYETVQYLISQKPDIACLQEITFRNNDEIERIDRLFSHAGYKLSCDFVGTNRIGLITRWPVTKWQVITHSKGNGAIAFYLEWPRKGDTLIVVCAHLESMHLSQQERDKYHTLVKRPEELDSVHGKFDLLRKIAQSGVERACQADTLATFIDQQKGTPLLLMGDFNDTPISYAHHQMCKRLTDCYRSTANGIGRSFNRDAIYVRIDNLFCSEHFKPFAVRIDDTVPFSDHYPIIGYLKPLRKSAM
;
A
#
# COMPACT_ATOMS: atom_id res chain seq x y z
N MET A 1 0.99 -1.67 25.06
CA MET A 1 2.27 -1.63 24.32
C MET A 1 2.71 -0.18 24.27
N THR A 2 3.94 0.12 24.62
CA THR A 2 4.46 1.48 24.50
C THR A 2 4.69 1.76 23.01
N PRO A 3 4.38 2.97 22.51
CA PRO A 3 4.60 3.33 21.10
C PRO A 3 6.03 3.09 20.61
N ASP A 4 7.01 2.93 21.51
CA ASP A 4 8.42 2.65 21.20
C ASP A 4 8.66 1.26 20.60
N SER A 5 7.83 0.28 20.92
CA SER A 5 8.01 -1.08 20.44
C SER A 5 7.60 -1.26 18.97
N THR A 6 6.53 -0.59 18.54
CA THR A 6 5.90 -0.84 17.24
C THR A 6 6.79 -0.46 16.05
N ASN A 7 7.40 0.74 16.05
CA ASN A 7 8.30 1.13 14.97
C ASN A 7 9.55 0.25 14.93
N TYR A 8 10.09 -0.10 16.09
CA TYR A 8 11.26 -0.97 16.19
C TYR A 8 10.94 -2.39 15.72
N GLU A 9 9.81 -2.96 16.13
CA GLU A 9 9.36 -4.29 15.69
C GLU A 9 9.13 -4.34 14.19
N THR A 10 8.52 -3.29 13.61
CA THR A 10 8.34 -3.16 12.16
C THR A 10 9.68 -3.14 11.42
N VAL A 11 10.65 -2.35 11.90
CA VAL A 11 12.00 -2.27 11.29
C VAL A 11 12.71 -3.62 11.36
N GLN A 12 12.70 -4.29 12.52
CA GLN A 12 13.31 -5.60 12.70
C GLN A 12 12.66 -6.66 11.80
N TYR A 13 11.34 -6.65 11.70
CA TYR A 13 10.62 -7.53 10.80
C TYR A 13 11.04 -7.32 9.35
N LEU A 14 11.02 -6.07 8.87
CA LEU A 14 11.41 -5.75 7.49
C LEU A 14 12.84 -6.18 7.19
N ILE A 15 13.79 -5.94 8.09
CA ILE A 15 15.18 -6.38 7.94
C ILE A 15 15.26 -7.92 7.88
N SER A 16 14.47 -8.63 8.70
CA SER A 16 14.44 -10.09 8.73
C SER A 16 13.92 -10.71 7.44
N GLN A 17 12.94 -10.06 6.80
CA GLN A 17 12.37 -10.52 5.52
C GLN A 17 13.32 -10.31 4.34
N LYS A 18 14.36 -9.47 4.47
CA LYS A 18 15.36 -9.17 3.44
C LYS A 18 14.76 -8.79 2.09
N PRO A 19 13.77 -7.89 2.03
CA PRO A 19 13.16 -7.51 0.77
C PRO A 19 14.17 -6.73 -0.11
N ASP A 20 14.04 -6.80 -1.43
CA ASP A 20 14.72 -5.84 -2.30
C ASP A 20 14.07 -4.46 -2.24
N ILE A 21 12.76 -4.45 -2.07
CA ILE A 21 11.90 -3.26 -2.02
C ILE A 21 10.77 -3.49 -1.01
N ALA A 22 10.47 -2.51 -0.17
CA ALA A 22 9.22 -2.49 0.59
C ALA A 22 8.62 -1.08 0.63
N CYS A 23 7.29 -0.99 0.41
CA CYS A 23 6.51 0.22 0.59
C CYS A 23 5.94 0.29 2.00
N LEU A 24 5.97 1.48 2.57
CA LEU A 24 5.49 1.76 3.92
C LEU A 24 4.43 2.86 3.85
N GLN A 25 3.34 2.68 4.58
CA GLN A 25 2.28 3.66 4.75
C GLN A 25 2.22 4.10 6.22
N GLU A 26 1.65 5.27 6.47
CA GLU A 26 1.45 5.84 7.82
C GLU A 26 2.74 5.92 8.67
N ILE A 27 3.85 6.25 8.02
CA ILE A 27 5.13 6.38 8.72
C ILE A 27 5.07 7.58 9.67
N THR A 28 5.15 7.32 10.96
CA THR A 28 5.18 8.33 11.99
C THR A 28 6.50 8.27 12.76
N PHE A 29 7.08 9.44 13.00
CA PHE A 29 8.25 9.59 13.86
C PHE A 29 7.93 10.59 14.95
N ARG A 30 8.36 10.35 16.18
CA ARG A 30 8.14 11.24 17.32
C ARG A 30 9.02 12.48 17.28
N ASN A 31 10.26 12.29 16.79
CA ASN A 31 11.29 13.32 16.74
C ASN A 31 12.38 12.94 15.72
N ASN A 32 13.32 13.85 15.53
CA ASN A 32 14.45 13.65 14.63
C ASN A 32 15.39 12.52 15.06
N ASP A 33 15.57 12.32 16.37
CA ASP A 33 16.46 11.26 16.90
C ASP A 33 15.92 9.87 16.53
N GLU A 34 14.60 9.70 16.50
CA GLU A 34 13.97 8.45 16.06
C GLU A 34 14.17 8.22 14.57
N ILE A 35 14.05 9.27 13.75
CA ILE A 35 14.34 9.21 12.30
C ILE A 35 15.79 8.74 12.08
N GLU A 36 16.76 9.39 12.72
CA GLU A 36 18.16 9.04 12.59
C GLU A 36 18.46 7.61 13.09
N ARG A 37 17.79 7.17 14.17
CA ARG A 37 17.96 5.81 14.68
C ARG A 37 17.43 4.77 13.69
N ILE A 38 16.25 5.00 13.13
CA ILE A 38 15.65 4.10 12.14
C ILE A 38 16.47 4.07 10.85
N ASP A 39 16.92 5.22 10.38
CA ASP A 39 17.77 5.31 9.19
C ASP A 39 19.10 4.56 9.39
N ARG A 40 19.74 4.69 10.58
CA ARG A 40 20.93 3.92 10.93
C ARG A 40 20.66 2.40 10.92
N LEU A 41 19.53 1.94 11.45
CA LEU A 41 19.18 0.50 11.44
C LEU A 41 19.03 -0.04 10.02
N PHE A 42 18.32 0.69 9.16
CA PHE A 42 18.19 0.31 7.74
C PHE A 42 19.54 0.37 7.01
N SER A 43 20.32 1.41 7.22
CA SER A 43 21.63 1.57 6.59
C SER A 43 22.60 0.45 6.96
N HIS A 44 22.67 0.04 8.23
CA HIS A 44 23.48 -1.12 8.66
C HIS A 44 23.03 -2.45 7.99
N ALA A 45 21.76 -2.57 7.67
CA ALA A 45 21.22 -3.73 6.94
C ALA A 45 21.34 -3.60 5.41
N GLY A 46 21.94 -2.51 4.92
CA GLY A 46 22.16 -2.24 3.50
C GLY A 46 20.92 -1.69 2.77
N TYR A 47 20.01 -1.05 3.50
CA TYR A 47 18.83 -0.37 2.95
C TYR A 47 18.92 1.14 3.08
N LYS A 48 18.20 1.83 2.22
CA LYS A 48 17.91 3.25 2.34
C LYS A 48 16.41 3.47 2.46
N LEU A 49 16.01 4.30 3.43
CA LEU A 49 14.65 4.79 3.55
C LEU A 49 14.52 6.09 2.76
N SER A 50 13.55 6.16 1.87
CA SER A 50 13.13 7.39 1.18
C SER A 50 11.65 7.60 1.48
N CYS A 51 11.26 8.74 2.05
CA CYS A 51 9.87 9.01 2.39
C CYS A 51 9.54 10.49 2.21
N ASP A 52 8.27 10.77 1.94
CA ASP A 52 7.75 12.12 1.84
C ASP A 52 6.30 12.18 2.32
N PHE A 53 5.82 13.40 2.57
CA PHE A 53 4.44 13.63 2.94
C PHE A 53 3.52 13.60 1.71
N VAL A 54 2.37 12.96 1.88
CA VAL A 54 1.28 12.99 0.92
C VAL A 54 0.01 13.33 1.70
N GLY A 55 -0.44 14.56 1.57
CA GLY A 55 -1.43 15.10 2.48
C GLY A 55 -0.86 15.21 3.90
N THR A 56 -1.54 14.63 4.88
CA THR A 56 -1.08 14.61 6.29
C THR A 56 -0.29 13.34 6.64
N ASN A 57 -0.32 12.32 5.78
CA ASN A 57 0.37 11.07 5.99
C ASN A 57 1.70 11.02 5.26
N ARG A 58 2.61 10.19 5.77
CA ARG A 58 3.91 9.94 5.16
C ARG A 58 3.92 8.56 4.52
N ILE A 59 4.38 8.52 3.26
CA ILE A 59 4.57 7.28 2.50
C ILE A 59 6.07 7.14 2.25
N GLY A 60 6.59 5.93 2.33
CA GLY A 60 8.00 5.65 2.12
C GLY A 60 8.29 4.36 1.39
N LEU A 61 9.53 4.30 0.96
CA LEU A 61 10.14 3.17 0.30
C LEU A 61 11.43 2.82 1.01
N ILE A 62 11.62 1.55 1.38
CA ILE A 62 12.94 1.03 1.69
C ILE A 62 13.42 0.15 0.55
N THR A 63 14.67 0.32 0.16
CA THR A 63 15.28 -0.42 -0.94
C THR A 63 16.80 -0.45 -0.80
N ARG A 64 17.44 -1.45 -1.44
CA ARG A 64 18.89 -1.54 -1.60
C ARG A 64 19.41 -0.76 -2.81
N TRP A 65 18.52 -0.34 -3.69
CA TRP A 65 18.87 0.32 -4.95
C TRP A 65 18.78 1.84 -4.84
N PRO A 66 19.66 2.60 -5.54
CA PRO A 66 19.59 4.05 -5.52
C PRO A 66 18.24 4.57 -6.03
N VAL A 67 17.62 5.45 -5.25
CA VAL A 67 16.48 6.25 -5.66
C VAL A 67 17.01 7.54 -6.29
N THR A 68 16.76 7.73 -7.60
CA THR A 68 17.26 8.88 -8.35
C THR A 68 16.37 10.11 -8.23
N LYS A 69 15.05 9.87 -8.15
CA LYS A 69 14.02 10.91 -7.96
C LYS A 69 12.74 10.30 -7.43
N TRP A 70 11.86 11.14 -6.93
CA TRP A 70 10.47 10.79 -6.62
C TRP A 70 9.54 11.93 -6.99
N GLN A 71 8.25 11.62 -7.13
CA GLN A 71 7.20 12.59 -7.36
C GLN A 71 5.88 12.13 -6.77
N VAL A 72 5.12 13.05 -6.21
CA VAL A 72 3.74 12.80 -5.80
C VAL A 72 2.89 12.70 -7.06
N ILE A 73 2.13 11.61 -7.20
CA ILE A 73 1.24 11.38 -8.35
C ILE A 73 -0.14 11.97 -8.07
N THR A 74 -0.67 11.69 -6.90
CA THR A 74 -1.99 12.13 -6.46
C THR A 74 -2.03 12.27 -4.95
N HIS A 75 -2.88 13.14 -4.45
CA HIS A 75 -3.12 13.28 -3.01
C HIS A 75 -4.56 13.77 -2.76
N SER A 76 -5.07 13.45 -1.58
CA SER A 76 -6.22 14.04 -0.92
C SER A 76 -5.75 14.81 0.31
N LYS A 77 -6.62 15.06 1.28
CA LYS A 77 -6.22 15.69 2.54
C LYS A 77 -5.23 14.84 3.35
N GLY A 78 -5.44 13.53 3.37
CA GLY A 78 -4.66 12.60 4.21
C GLY A 78 -3.72 11.69 3.44
N ASN A 79 -4.14 11.25 2.28
CA ASN A 79 -3.59 10.08 1.60
C ASN A 79 -3.28 10.36 0.12
N GLY A 80 -2.53 9.46 -0.53
CA GLY A 80 -2.22 9.61 -1.95
C GLY A 80 -1.22 8.57 -2.45
N ALA A 81 -0.39 8.93 -3.43
CA ALA A 81 0.61 8.05 -4.01
C ALA A 81 1.87 8.79 -4.45
N ILE A 82 3.01 8.13 -4.26
CA ILE A 82 4.34 8.60 -4.69
C ILE A 82 4.94 7.59 -5.65
N ALA A 83 5.51 8.05 -6.75
CA ALA A 83 6.39 7.27 -7.60
C ALA A 83 7.84 7.51 -7.21
N PHE A 84 8.58 6.45 -6.95
CA PHE A 84 10.03 6.44 -6.76
C PHE A 84 10.68 5.82 -8.01
N TYR A 85 11.73 6.46 -8.51
CA TYR A 85 12.48 6.00 -9.68
C TYR A 85 13.82 5.45 -9.20
N LEU A 86 14.05 4.17 -9.44
CA LEU A 86 15.21 3.44 -8.96
C LEU A 86 16.16 3.10 -10.11
N GLU A 87 17.46 3.17 -9.83
CA GLU A 87 18.45 2.52 -10.68
C GLU A 87 18.32 0.99 -10.52
N TRP A 88 17.80 0.34 -11.55
CA TRP A 88 17.65 -1.10 -11.48
C TRP A 88 18.99 -1.80 -11.79
N PRO A 89 19.31 -2.96 -11.14
CA PRO A 89 20.58 -3.67 -11.37
C PRO A 89 20.83 -4.11 -12.80
N ARG A 90 19.82 -4.10 -13.66
CA ARG A 90 20.02 -4.23 -15.11
C ARG A 90 20.49 -2.90 -15.66
N LYS A 91 21.73 -2.89 -16.15
CA LYS A 91 22.46 -1.72 -16.62
C LYS A 91 21.58 -0.79 -17.48
N GLY A 92 21.36 0.42 -17.00
CA GLY A 92 20.66 1.49 -17.73
C GLY A 92 19.14 1.47 -17.69
N ASP A 93 18.52 0.51 -17.01
CA ASP A 93 17.06 0.47 -16.88
C ASP A 93 16.61 1.15 -15.60
N THR A 94 15.53 1.92 -15.67
CA THR A 94 14.83 2.49 -14.51
C THR A 94 13.71 1.55 -14.09
N LEU A 95 13.58 1.31 -12.79
CA LEU A 95 12.39 0.70 -12.20
C LEU A 95 11.57 1.78 -11.52
N ILE A 96 10.29 1.86 -11.85
CA ILE A 96 9.34 2.73 -11.15
C ILE A 96 8.63 1.93 -10.07
N VAL A 97 8.67 2.42 -8.84
CA VAL A 97 7.93 1.86 -7.71
C VAL A 97 6.93 2.89 -7.23
N VAL A 98 5.65 2.60 -7.40
CA VAL A 98 4.57 3.43 -6.90
C VAL A 98 4.14 2.89 -5.54
N CYS A 99 4.30 3.71 -4.51
CA CYS A 99 3.77 3.46 -3.18
C CYS A 99 2.46 4.23 -3.03
N ALA A 100 1.36 3.52 -2.78
CA ALA A 100 0.03 4.09 -2.68
C ALA A 100 -0.54 3.91 -1.26
N HIS A 101 -1.24 4.92 -0.79
CA HIS A 101 -2.16 4.87 0.33
C HIS A 101 -3.38 5.70 -0.09
N LEU A 102 -4.38 5.05 -0.66
CA LEU A 102 -5.55 5.75 -1.19
C LEU A 102 -6.45 6.22 -0.04
N GLU A 103 -7.36 7.14 -0.35
CA GLU A 103 -8.21 7.78 0.64
C GLU A 103 -8.93 6.79 1.53
N SER A 104 -8.81 6.97 2.85
CA SER A 104 -9.48 6.13 3.84
C SER A 104 -10.90 6.62 4.11
N MET A 105 -11.70 5.79 4.75
CA MET A 105 -13.05 6.19 5.16
C MET A 105 -13.06 7.17 6.34
N HIS A 106 -11.93 7.37 7.03
CA HIS A 106 -11.78 8.23 8.20
C HIS A 106 -12.89 8.04 9.27
N LEU A 107 -13.27 6.79 9.50
CA LEU A 107 -14.29 6.47 10.47
C LEU A 107 -13.74 6.60 11.89
N SER A 108 -14.44 7.34 12.76
CA SER A 108 -14.22 7.31 14.20
C SER A 108 -14.52 5.91 14.76
N GLN A 109 -14.08 5.60 15.99
CA GLN A 109 -14.37 4.30 16.60
C GLN A 109 -15.88 4.01 16.65
N GLN A 110 -16.69 5.00 17.03
CA GLN A 110 -18.14 4.84 17.04
C GLN A 110 -18.75 4.59 15.64
N GLU A 111 -18.20 5.22 14.60
CA GLU A 111 -18.62 4.98 13.22
C GLU A 111 -18.15 3.62 12.72
N ARG A 112 -17.00 3.12 13.12
CA ARG A 112 -16.55 1.73 12.84
C ARG A 112 -17.47 0.71 13.47
N ASP A 113 -17.87 0.91 14.72
CA ASP A 113 -18.81 0.02 15.41
C ASP A 113 -20.17 0.00 14.69
N LYS A 114 -20.66 1.16 14.25
CA LYS A 114 -21.87 1.28 13.43
C LYS A 114 -21.73 0.61 12.07
N TYR A 115 -20.58 0.78 11.40
CA TYR A 115 -20.29 0.12 10.14
C TYR A 115 -20.26 -1.40 10.29
N HIS A 116 -19.64 -1.89 11.35
CA HIS A 116 -19.62 -3.29 11.68
C HIS A 116 -21.03 -3.88 11.92
N THR A 117 -21.86 -3.13 12.65
CA THR A 117 -23.29 -3.50 12.86
C THR A 117 -24.05 -3.47 11.54
N LEU A 118 -23.84 -2.45 10.69
CA LEU A 118 -24.47 -2.34 9.38
C LEU A 118 -24.14 -3.54 8.48
N VAL A 119 -22.90 -4.03 8.51
CA VAL A 119 -22.46 -5.16 7.67
C VAL A 119 -22.94 -6.49 8.21
N LYS A 120 -22.89 -6.71 9.54
CA LYS A 120 -23.22 -8.02 10.14
C LYS A 120 -24.68 -8.19 10.53
N ARG A 121 -25.31 -7.10 10.96
CA ARG A 121 -26.68 -7.10 11.52
C ARG A 121 -27.39 -5.80 11.13
N PRO A 122 -27.69 -5.59 9.85
CA PRO A 122 -28.26 -4.34 9.35
C PRO A 122 -29.59 -3.97 10.00
N GLU A 123 -30.31 -4.94 10.56
CA GLU A 123 -31.56 -4.78 11.31
C GLU A 123 -31.39 -4.14 12.69
N GLU A 124 -30.21 -4.26 13.31
CA GLU A 124 -29.94 -3.74 14.67
C GLU A 124 -29.57 -2.26 14.70
N LEU A 125 -29.45 -1.59 13.57
CA LEU A 125 -29.16 -0.16 13.52
C LEU A 125 -30.42 0.68 13.74
N ASP A 126 -30.59 1.23 14.92
CA ASP A 126 -31.81 1.88 15.40
C ASP A 126 -32.16 3.24 14.77
N SER A 127 -31.24 3.93 14.08
CA SER A 127 -31.56 5.24 13.51
C SER A 127 -31.30 5.31 12.00
N VAL A 128 -32.32 5.66 11.26
CA VAL A 128 -32.27 5.89 9.82
C VAL A 128 -31.27 7.02 9.48
N HIS A 129 -31.22 8.09 10.26
CA HIS A 129 -30.32 9.22 10.06
C HIS A 129 -28.84 8.83 10.23
N GLY A 130 -28.49 8.05 11.27
CA GLY A 130 -27.12 7.59 11.48
C GLY A 130 -26.61 6.64 10.37
N LYS A 131 -27.52 5.88 9.74
CA LYS A 131 -27.21 5.05 8.56
C LYS A 131 -26.84 5.91 7.35
N PHE A 132 -27.64 6.93 7.07
CA PHE A 132 -27.41 7.82 5.91
C PHE A 132 -26.11 8.61 6.02
N ASP A 133 -25.78 9.14 7.20
CA ASP A 133 -24.55 9.90 7.41
C ASP A 133 -23.31 9.00 7.21
N LEU A 134 -23.36 7.78 7.75
CA LEU A 134 -22.28 6.80 7.58
C LEU A 134 -22.12 6.39 6.10
N LEU A 135 -23.23 6.07 5.42
CA LEU A 135 -23.21 5.70 4.00
C LEU A 135 -22.73 6.85 3.12
N ARG A 136 -23.13 8.09 3.43
CA ARG A 136 -22.65 9.29 2.72
C ARG A 136 -21.13 9.46 2.87
N LYS A 137 -20.60 9.29 4.08
CA LYS A 137 -19.16 9.38 4.34
C LYS A 137 -18.37 8.31 3.58
N ILE A 138 -18.86 7.06 3.58
CA ILE A 138 -18.28 5.94 2.82
C ILE A 138 -18.32 6.22 1.33
N ALA A 139 -19.45 6.72 0.82
CA ALA A 139 -19.59 7.06 -0.59
C ALA A 139 -18.64 8.19 -1.01
N GLN A 140 -18.50 9.22 -0.18
CA GLN A 140 -17.61 10.35 -0.45
C GLN A 140 -16.14 9.90 -0.55
N SER A 141 -15.66 9.10 0.41
CA SER A 141 -14.29 8.56 0.32
C SER A 141 -14.11 7.62 -0.88
N GLY A 142 -15.17 6.91 -1.29
CA GLY A 142 -15.19 6.12 -2.51
C GLY A 142 -14.99 6.95 -3.78
N VAL A 143 -15.61 8.13 -3.86
CA VAL A 143 -15.43 9.06 -4.98
C VAL A 143 -13.99 9.61 -5.00
N GLU A 144 -13.44 9.98 -3.85
CA GLU A 144 -12.05 10.45 -3.76
C GLU A 144 -11.07 9.37 -4.19
N ARG A 145 -11.25 8.12 -3.75
CA ARG A 145 -10.45 6.97 -4.23
C ARG A 145 -10.56 6.74 -5.73
N ALA A 146 -11.75 6.92 -6.30
CA ALA A 146 -11.94 6.79 -7.75
C ALA A 146 -11.14 7.85 -8.52
N CYS A 147 -11.16 9.11 -8.09
CA CYS A 147 -10.34 10.17 -8.67
C CYS A 147 -8.84 9.89 -8.55
N GLN A 148 -8.39 9.40 -7.39
CA GLN A 148 -7.00 9.01 -7.19
C GLN A 148 -6.62 7.83 -8.11
N ALA A 149 -7.50 6.85 -8.28
CA ALA A 149 -7.28 5.71 -9.16
C ALA A 149 -7.20 6.12 -10.64
N ASP A 150 -8.01 7.07 -11.10
CA ASP A 150 -7.94 7.59 -12.47
C ASP A 150 -6.63 8.34 -12.72
N THR A 151 -6.16 9.11 -11.73
CA THR A 151 -4.87 9.79 -11.80
C THR A 151 -3.71 8.78 -11.86
N LEU A 152 -3.75 7.73 -11.02
CA LEU A 152 -2.79 6.62 -11.05
C LEU A 152 -2.82 5.89 -12.40
N ALA A 153 -4.00 5.61 -12.91
CA ALA A 153 -4.21 4.96 -14.19
C ALA A 153 -3.57 5.76 -15.33
N THR A 154 -3.79 7.08 -15.35
CA THR A 154 -3.18 7.99 -16.32
C THR A 154 -1.65 7.98 -16.20
N PHE A 155 -1.12 8.06 -14.98
CA PHE A 155 0.32 7.97 -14.74
C PHE A 155 0.90 6.66 -15.26
N ILE A 156 0.28 5.52 -14.95
CA ILE A 156 0.74 4.20 -15.42
C ILE A 156 0.72 4.11 -16.94
N ASP A 157 -0.32 4.63 -17.58
CA ASP A 157 -0.42 4.66 -19.05
C ASP A 157 0.70 5.49 -19.70
N GLN A 158 1.16 6.55 -19.05
CA GLN A 158 2.30 7.36 -19.51
C GLN A 158 3.65 6.65 -19.32
N GLN A 159 3.73 5.63 -18.45
CA GLN A 159 4.95 4.86 -18.18
C GLN A 159 5.02 3.54 -18.96
N LYS A 160 4.18 3.33 -19.97
CA LYS A 160 4.20 2.12 -20.80
C LYS A 160 5.61 1.82 -21.33
N GLY A 161 6.02 0.55 -21.23
CA GLY A 161 7.37 0.11 -21.64
C GLY A 161 8.43 0.28 -20.55
N THR A 162 8.12 0.90 -19.43
CA THR A 162 9.02 0.98 -18.27
C THR A 162 8.62 -0.06 -17.22
N PRO A 163 9.56 -0.81 -16.66
CA PRO A 163 9.29 -1.69 -15.50
C PRO A 163 8.65 -0.92 -14.36
N LEU A 164 7.48 -1.40 -13.88
CA LEU A 164 6.72 -0.71 -12.85
C LEU A 164 6.14 -1.71 -11.85
N LEU A 165 6.24 -1.36 -10.58
CA LEU A 165 5.53 -1.98 -9.45
C LEU A 165 4.61 -0.96 -8.82
N LEU A 166 3.40 -1.38 -8.42
CA LEU A 166 2.48 -0.58 -7.64
C LEU A 166 2.12 -1.37 -6.38
N MET A 167 2.38 -0.80 -5.24
CA MET A 167 2.19 -1.43 -3.93
C MET A 167 1.52 -0.48 -2.95
N GLY A 168 0.71 -1.02 -2.06
CA GLY A 168 0.19 -0.25 -0.93
C GLY A 168 -1.26 -0.54 -0.58
N ASP A 169 -1.74 0.26 0.37
CA ASP A 169 -3.10 0.21 0.88
C ASP A 169 -4.04 1.03 -0.03
N PHE A 170 -5.01 0.35 -0.60
CA PHE A 170 -6.04 0.99 -1.43
C PHE A 170 -7.27 1.43 -0.63
N ASN A 171 -7.32 1.08 0.67
CA ASN A 171 -8.51 1.30 1.51
C ASN A 171 -9.82 0.81 0.87
N ASP A 172 -9.70 -0.17 -0.04
CA ASP A 172 -10.82 -0.70 -0.81
C ASP A 172 -10.58 -2.15 -1.21
N THR A 173 -11.64 -2.87 -1.49
CA THR A 173 -11.63 -4.30 -1.77
C THR A 173 -11.19 -4.62 -3.20
N PRO A 174 -10.83 -5.90 -3.51
CA PRO A 174 -10.45 -6.31 -4.87
C PRO A 174 -11.58 -6.23 -5.92
N ILE A 175 -12.81 -5.94 -5.52
CA ILE A 175 -13.93 -5.73 -6.43
C ILE A 175 -14.24 -4.25 -6.68
N SER A 176 -13.43 -3.34 -6.10
CA SER A 176 -13.63 -1.90 -6.21
C SER A 176 -13.26 -1.33 -7.57
N TYR A 177 -13.72 -0.10 -7.83
CA TYR A 177 -13.34 0.66 -9.01
C TYR A 177 -11.83 0.88 -9.09
N ALA A 178 -11.20 1.28 -7.98
CA ALA A 178 -9.76 1.54 -7.93
C ALA A 178 -8.94 0.30 -8.29
N HIS A 179 -9.26 -0.85 -7.70
CA HIS A 179 -8.61 -2.10 -8.01
C HIS A 179 -8.82 -2.52 -9.47
N HIS A 180 -10.04 -2.36 -9.99
CA HIS A 180 -10.37 -2.68 -11.39
C HIS A 180 -9.57 -1.81 -12.39
N GLN A 181 -9.38 -0.51 -12.11
CA GLN A 181 -8.57 0.35 -12.96
C GLN A 181 -7.10 -0.12 -13.03
N MET A 182 -6.55 -0.61 -11.92
CA MET A 182 -5.19 -1.15 -11.91
C MET A 182 -5.10 -2.48 -12.67
N CYS A 183 -6.07 -3.37 -12.50
CA CYS A 183 -6.13 -4.66 -13.21
C CYS A 183 -6.24 -4.54 -14.74
N LYS A 184 -6.71 -3.41 -15.27
CA LYS A 184 -6.69 -3.15 -16.72
C LYS A 184 -5.30 -2.92 -17.28
N ARG A 185 -4.32 -2.60 -16.44
CA ARG A 185 -2.99 -2.12 -16.84
C ARG A 185 -1.86 -2.98 -16.28
N LEU A 186 -2.08 -3.58 -15.13
CA LEU A 186 -1.09 -4.31 -14.35
C LEU A 186 -1.63 -5.68 -13.94
N THR A 187 -0.72 -6.58 -13.65
CA THR A 187 -1.06 -7.89 -13.08
C THR A 187 -1.20 -7.79 -11.57
N ASP A 188 -2.37 -8.14 -11.01
CA ASP A 188 -2.53 -8.38 -9.57
C ASP A 188 -1.73 -9.63 -9.19
N CYS A 189 -0.65 -9.42 -8.46
CA CYS A 189 0.30 -10.49 -8.12
C CYS A 189 -0.31 -11.48 -7.12
N TYR A 190 -1.15 -11.01 -6.19
CA TYR A 190 -1.84 -11.89 -5.25
C TYR A 190 -2.83 -12.80 -5.99
N ARG A 191 -3.69 -12.22 -6.81
CA ARG A 191 -4.68 -12.97 -7.59
C ARG A 191 -4.05 -14.01 -8.52
N SER A 192 -2.85 -13.73 -9.04
CA SER A 192 -2.19 -14.61 -10.01
C SER A 192 -1.47 -15.79 -9.38
N THR A 193 -1.15 -15.74 -8.07
CA THR A 193 -0.25 -16.74 -7.46
C THR A 193 -0.71 -17.29 -6.12
N ALA A 194 -1.55 -16.56 -5.39
CA ALA A 194 -2.06 -16.97 -4.08
C ALA A 194 -3.43 -17.65 -4.19
N ASN A 195 -3.80 -18.38 -3.15
CA ASN A 195 -5.10 -19.00 -3.02
C ASN A 195 -5.98 -18.22 -2.04
N GLY A 196 -7.28 -18.14 -2.33
CA GLY A 196 -8.27 -17.51 -1.47
C GLY A 196 -8.37 -15.99 -1.64
N ILE A 197 -9.25 -15.38 -0.84
CA ILE A 197 -9.59 -13.95 -0.92
C ILE A 197 -8.44 -13.09 -0.37
N GLY A 198 -7.73 -13.60 0.61
CA GLY A 198 -6.73 -12.89 1.39
C GLY A 198 -7.35 -12.01 2.49
N ARG A 199 -6.56 -11.75 3.51
CA ARG A 199 -6.90 -10.81 4.58
C ARG A 199 -5.66 -9.99 4.92
N SER A 200 -5.64 -8.74 4.53
CA SER A 200 -4.53 -7.85 4.89
C SER A 200 -4.87 -6.88 6.02
N PHE A 201 -6.15 -6.60 6.26
CA PHE A 201 -6.61 -5.83 7.41
C PHE A 201 -7.05 -6.75 8.55
N ASN A 202 -6.53 -6.56 9.76
CA ASN A 202 -6.71 -7.51 10.86
C ASN A 202 -7.65 -7.04 11.98
N ARG A 203 -8.28 -5.87 11.83
CA ARG A 203 -9.25 -5.35 12.80
C ARG A 203 -10.69 -5.70 12.42
N ASP A 204 -11.57 -5.56 13.39
CA ASP A 204 -13.03 -5.58 13.26
C ASP A 204 -13.62 -6.90 12.70
N ALA A 205 -12.88 -8.02 12.80
CA ALA A 205 -13.30 -9.33 12.28
C ALA A 205 -13.80 -9.28 10.81
N ILE A 206 -13.34 -8.29 10.05
CA ILE A 206 -13.63 -8.16 8.62
C ILE A 206 -12.51 -8.82 7.83
N TYR A 207 -12.86 -9.82 7.02
CA TYR A 207 -11.93 -10.54 6.17
C TYR A 207 -11.84 -9.85 4.82
N VAL A 208 -10.95 -8.86 4.70
CA VAL A 208 -10.73 -8.12 3.46
C VAL A 208 -9.25 -8.01 3.14
N ARG A 209 -8.93 -8.02 1.86
CA ARG A 209 -7.63 -7.60 1.33
C ARG A 209 -7.79 -6.20 0.77
N ILE A 210 -7.14 -5.23 1.40
CA ILE A 210 -7.11 -3.84 0.95
C ILE A 210 -5.70 -3.42 0.53
N ASP A 211 -4.69 -4.16 0.98
CA ASP A 211 -3.32 -4.02 0.52
C ASP A 211 -3.09 -4.78 -0.78
N ASN A 212 -2.35 -4.20 -1.69
CA ASN A 212 -2.18 -4.70 -3.03
C ASN A 212 -0.72 -4.68 -3.48
N LEU A 213 -0.38 -5.64 -4.34
CA LEU A 213 0.88 -5.71 -5.06
C LEU A 213 0.57 -5.98 -6.53
N PHE A 214 0.89 -5.01 -7.37
CA PHE A 214 0.76 -5.12 -8.82
C PHE A 214 2.10 -4.99 -9.50
N CYS A 215 2.25 -5.62 -10.66
CA CYS A 215 3.42 -5.48 -11.50
C CYS A 215 3.05 -5.29 -12.97
N SER A 216 3.91 -4.57 -13.71
CA SER A 216 3.83 -4.45 -15.15
C SER A 216 4.24 -5.76 -15.85
N GLU A 217 4.00 -5.85 -17.14
CA GLU A 217 4.37 -6.98 -18.01
C GLU A 217 5.86 -7.37 -17.97
N HIS A 218 6.71 -6.53 -17.43
CA HIS A 218 8.14 -6.80 -17.26
C HIS A 218 8.47 -7.82 -16.18
N PHE A 219 7.47 -8.22 -15.40
CA PHE A 219 7.64 -9.16 -14.30
C PHE A 219 6.64 -10.31 -14.39
N LYS A 220 7.06 -11.46 -13.89
CA LYS A 220 6.21 -12.62 -13.62
C LYS A 220 6.16 -12.85 -12.12
N PRO A 221 5.02 -12.64 -11.45
CA PRO A 221 4.86 -13.04 -10.05
C PRO A 221 4.85 -14.56 -9.96
N PHE A 222 5.45 -15.13 -8.89
CA PHE A 222 5.49 -16.58 -8.72
C PHE A 222 5.21 -17.06 -7.29
N ALA A 223 5.26 -16.17 -6.32
CA ALA A 223 4.84 -16.48 -4.95
C ALA A 223 4.44 -15.19 -4.25
N VAL A 224 3.16 -15.07 -3.89
CA VAL A 224 2.65 -13.95 -3.12
C VAL A 224 1.85 -14.51 -1.93
N ARG A 225 2.08 -13.95 -0.77
CA ARG A 225 1.39 -14.32 0.47
C ARG A 225 1.12 -13.09 1.32
N ILE A 226 0.18 -13.22 2.21
CA ILE A 226 -0.04 -12.29 3.32
C ILE A 226 0.53 -12.96 4.57
N ASP A 227 1.32 -12.23 5.35
CA ASP A 227 1.92 -12.72 6.58
C ASP A 227 1.04 -12.33 7.77
N ASP A 228 0.10 -13.20 8.12
CA ASP A 228 -0.86 -13.00 9.21
C ASP A 228 -0.28 -13.30 10.61
N THR A 229 1.01 -13.55 10.70
CA THR A 229 1.72 -13.77 11.97
C THR A 229 2.20 -12.47 12.63
N VAL A 230 2.10 -11.33 11.93
CA VAL A 230 2.56 -10.01 12.41
C VAL A 230 1.55 -9.41 13.40
N PRO A 231 1.90 -9.22 14.70
CA PRO A 231 0.96 -8.76 15.72
C PRO A 231 1.02 -7.25 15.99
N PHE A 232 2.02 -6.53 15.47
CA PHE A 232 2.34 -5.15 15.84
C PHE A 232 1.76 -4.10 14.88
N SER A 233 1.05 -4.51 13.83
CA SER A 233 0.32 -3.66 12.91
C SER A 233 -1.13 -4.11 12.79
N ASP A 234 -2.02 -3.21 12.43
CA ASP A 234 -3.40 -3.55 12.07
C ASP A 234 -3.55 -3.95 10.59
N HIS A 235 -2.45 -3.92 9.86
CA HIS A 235 -2.34 -4.54 8.55
C HIS A 235 -1.33 -5.68 8.56
N TYR A 236 -1.67 -6.76 7.87
CA TYR A 236 -0.74 -7.83 7.58
C TYR A 236 0.04 -7.53 6.30
N PRO A 237 1.38 -7.62 6.31
CA PRO A 237 2.18 -7.33 5.14
C PRO A 237 1.92 -8.32 4.01
N ILE A 238 1.78 -7.79 2.79
CA ILE A 238 1.76 -8.58 1.57
C ILE A 238 3.20 -8.72 1.05
N ILE A 239 3.64 -9.95 0.85
CA ILE A 239 4.99 -10.29 0.42
C ILE A 239 4.91 -11.04 -0.89
N GLY A 240 5.67 -10.60 -1.89
CA GLY A 240 5.69 -11.22 -3.21
C GLY A 240 7.08 -11.39 -3.78
N TYR A 241 7.26 -12.46 -4.55
CA TYR A 241 8.45 -12.70 -5.34
C TYR A 241 8.12 -12.52 -6.82
N LEU A 242 8.90 -11.68 -7.49
CA LEU A 242 8.69 -11.31 -8.88
C LEU A 242 9.93 -11.64 -9.70
N LYS A 243 9.76 -12.43 -10.74
CA LYS A 243 10.84 -12.73 -11.68
C LYS A 243 10.85 -11.70 -12.81
N PRO A 244 11.94 -10.92 -12.98
CA PRO A 244 12.05 -10.04 -14.12
C PRO A 244 12.09 -10.85 -15.42
N LEU A 245 11.29 -10.45 -16.38
CA LEU A 245 11.31 -11.03 -17.73
C LEU A 245 12.44 -10.40 -18.55
N ARG A 246 13.07 -11.20 -19.42
CA ARG A 246 14.02 -10.66 -20.38
C ARG A 246 13.27 -9.84 -21.42
N LYS A 247 13.76 -8.64 -21.80
CA LYS A 247 13.33 -8.01 -23.03
C LYS A 247 13.58 -9.02 -24.15
N SER A 248 12.52 -9.42 -24.87
CA SER A 248 12.72 -10.12 -26.15
C SER A 248 13.58 -9.20 -27.01
N ALA A 249 14.74 -9.67 -27.43
CA ALA A 249 15.47 -8.97 -28.48
C ALA A 249 14.53 -8.94 -29.70
N MET A 250 14.05 -7.73 -30.05
CA MET A 250 13.45 -7.51 -31.37
C MET A 250 14.54 -7.47 -32.40
#